data_999800cdfeed14d4bfa317e4ea98ecd6
#
_entry.id   999800cdfeed14d4bfa317e4ea98ecd6
#
_cell.length_a   1.000
_cell.length_b   1.000
_cell.length_c   1.000
_cell.angle_alpha   90.00
_cell.angle_beta   90.00
_cell.angle_gamma   90.00
#
_symmetry.space_group_name_H-M   'P 1'
#
loop_
_entity.id
_entity.type
_entity.pdbx_description
1 polymer ?
#
loop_
_entity_poly.entity_id
_entity_poly.type
_entity_poly.pdbx_seq_one_letter_code
_entity_poly.pdbx_strand_id
1 'polypeptide(L)'
;MGNNLSRSVIMIAIQHEGAIKKFTSLPKVWKDDNGVHLNITDGQAYGFYPIVSPSYDSATQHLGDLEWDGDNNVFTYPVIDKTWSQTVAELKENKIANLKSLYGRKLSETDWYIIRAQEGIAAPQDIIDARAALRTECATKEDEINAKTTKKAVVSYSLPNLD
;
A
#
# COMPACT_ATOMS: atom_id res chain seq x y z
N MET A 1 20.10 -24.04 -9.17
CA MET A 1 19.31 -22.93 -8.53
C MET A 1 18.26 -22.49 -9.55
N GLY A 2 17.05 -23.00 -9.41
CA GLY A 2 15.96 -22.76 -10.36
C GLY A 2 15.32 -21.40 -10.11
N ASN A 3 15.47 -20.49 -11.06
CA ASN A 3 14.69 -19.26 -11.09
C ASN A 3 13.22 -19.62 -11.33
N ASN A 4 12.43 -19.60 -10.26
CA ASN A 4 10.98 -19.60 -10.33
C ASN A 4 10.54 -18.21 -10.80
N LEU A 5 10.61 -17.94 -12.11
CA LEU A 5 9.91 -16.84 -12.73
C LEU A 5 8.41 -17.16 -12.59
N SER A 6 7.79 -16.55 -11.58
CA SER A 6 6.34 -16.42 -11.53
C SER A 6 5.88 -15.94 -12.91
N ARG A 7 5.17 -16.79 -13.65
CA ARG A 7 4.48 -16.38 -14.88
C ARG A 7 3.45 -15.32 -14.48
N SER A 8 3.83 -14.06 -14.58
CA SER A 8 2.86 -12.99 -14.56
C SER A 8 1.91 -13.25 -15.73
N VAL A 9 0.65 -13.52 -15.41
CA VAL A 9 -0.40 -13.65 -16.43
C VAL A 9 -0.47 -12.26 -17.08
N ILE A 10 0.03 -12.16 -18.31
CA ILE A 10 -0.08 -10.92 -19.10
C ILE A 10 -1.55 -10.81 -19.47
N MET A 11 -2.27 -9.94 -18.75
CA MET A 11 -3.63 -9.58 -19.14
C MET A 11 -3.57 -8.66 -20.36
N ILE A 12 -4.50 -8.83 -21.28
CA ILE A 12 -4.67 -7.99 -22.46
C ILE A 12 -6.04 -7.33 -22.44
N ALA A 13 -6.18 -6.21 -23.14
CA ALA A 13 -7.45 -5.53 -23.29
C ALA A 13 -7.62 -5.02 -24.73
N ILE A 14 -8.86 -4.70 -25.06
CA ILE A 14 -9.27 -4.07 -26.30
C ILE A 14 -10.36 -3.04 -26.00
N GLN A 15 -10.34 -1.92 -26.71
CA GLN A 15 -11.47 -1.00 -26.74
C GLN A 15 -12.45 -1.44 -27.84
N HIS A 16 -13.65 -1.82 -27.47
CA HIS A 16 -14.66 -2.33 -28.39
C HIS A 16 -16.05 -1.86 -27.96
N GLU A 17 -16.81 -1.32 -28.91
CA GLU A 17 -18.18 -0.79 -28.68
C GLU A 17 -18.24 0.24 -27.52
N GLY A 18 -17.23 1.10 -27.41
CA GLY A 18 -17.18 2.15 -26.40
C GLY A 18 -16.76 1.68 -24.98
N ALA A 19 -16.42 0.40 -24.82
CA ALA A 19 -15.97 -0.17 -23.56
C ALA A 19 -14.61 -0.87 -23.68
N ILE A 20 -13.86 -0.94 -22.56
CA ILE A 20 -12.63 -1.71 -22.49
C ILE A 20 -12.95 -3.12 -21.99
N LYS A 21 -12.71 -4.11 -22.84
CA LYS A 21 -12.88 -5.53 -22.54
C LYS A 21 -11.53 -6.16 -22.18
N LYS A 22 -11.45 -6.88 -21.05
CA LYS A 22 -10.21 -7.50 -20.52
C LYS A 22 -10.22 -9.01 -20.76
N PHE A 23 -9.04 -9.56 -21.10
CA PHE A 23 -8.85 -10.98 -21.35
C PHE A 23 -7.56 -11.47 -20.69
N THR A 24 -7.54 -12.73 -20.28
CA THR A 24 -6.33 -13.41 -19.76
C THR A 24 -5.46 -14.00 -20.88
N SER A 25 -6.01 -14.12 -22.09
CA SER A 25 -5.34 -14.56 -23.30
C SER A 25 -6.12 -14.11 -24.54
N LEU A 26 -5.53 -14.15 -25.72
CA LEU A 26 -6.22 -13.86 -26.96
C LEU A 26 -7.43 -14.80 -27.13
N PRO A 27 -8.61 -14.27 -27.48
CA PRO A 27 -9.79 -15.10 -27.69
C PRO A 27 -9.60 -16.00 -28.93
N LYS A 28 -10.09 -17.23 -28.85
CA LYS A 28 -10.07 -18.15 -29.99
C LYS A 28 -11.01 -17.70 -31.11
N VAL A 29 -12.06 -16.96 -30.75
CA VAL A 29 -13.04 -16.39 -31.69
C VAL A 29 -13.24 -14.93 -31.30
N TRP A 30 -13.12 -14.04 -32.24
CA TRP A 30 -13.37 -12.61 -32.06
C TRP A 30 -14.29 -12.12 -33.20
N LYS A 31 -15.25 -11.28 -32.85
CA LYS A 31 -16.14 -10.64 -33.82
C LYS A 31 -16.01 -9.13 -33.69
N ASP A 32 -15.77 -8.48 -34.79
CA ASP A 32 -15.77 -7.02 -34.97
C ASP A 32 -16.58 -6.63 -36.22
N ASP A 33 -16.49 -5.36 -36.62
CA ASP A 33 -17.19 -4.82 -37.78
C ASP A 33 -16.72 -5.45 -39.09
N ASN A 34 -15.53 -6.05 -39.15
CA ASN A 34 -14.95 -6.71 -40.32
C ASN A 34 -15.32 -8.19 -40.40
N GLY A 35 -15.97 -8.74 -39.37
CA GLY A 35 -16.47 -10.12 -39.40
C GLY A 35 -16.05 -10.95 -38.19
N VAL A 36 -15.99 -12.27 -38.38
CA VAL A 36 -15.60 -13.26 -37.36
C VAL A 36 -14.18 -13.75 -37.67
N HIS A 37 -13.29 -13.57 -36.66
CA HIS A 37 -11.89 -13.97 -36.73
C HIS A 37 -11.66 -15.20 -35.87
N LEU A 38 -10.97 -16.21 -36.38
CA LEU A 38 -10.68 -17.47 -35.69
C LEU A 38 -9.18 -17.59 -35.40
N ASN A 39 -8.84 -18.11 -34.22
CA ASN A 39 -7.45 -18.42 -33.84
C ASN A 39 -6.49 -17.22 -33.98
N ILE A 40 -6.85 -16.08 -33.40
CA ILE A 40 -6.02 -14.88 -33.43
C ILE A 40 -4.66 -15.19 -32.76
N THR A 41 -3.58 -14.96 -33.49
CA THR A 41 -2.20 -15.12 -33.04
C THR A 41 -1.48 -13.79 -32.88
N ASP A 42 -1.87 -12.77 -33.63
CA ASP A 42 -1.40 -11.40 -33.51
C ASP A 42 -2.53 -10.53 -32.95
N GLY A 43 -2.50 -10.27 -31.65
CA GLY A 43 -3.52 -9.47 -30.97
C GLY A 43 -3.51 -8.02 -31.43
N GLN A 44 -2.35 -7.43 -31.70
CA GLN A 44 -2.23 -6.02 -32.03
C GLN A 44 -2.91 -5.68 -33.37
N ALA A 45 -2.88 -6.61 -34.32
CA ALA A 45 -3.59 -6.46 -35.58
C ALA A 45 -5.12 -6.31 -35.42
N TYR A 46 -5.67 -6.74 -34.30
CA TYR A 46 -7.08 -6.64 -33.93
C TYR A 46 -7.35 -5.67 -32.79
N GLY A 47 -6.35 -4.88 -32.36
CA GLY A 47 -6.48 -3.89 -31.29
C GLY A 47 -6.37 -4.45 -29.86
N PHE A 48 -5.89 -5.67 -29.68
CA PHE A 48 -5.58 -6.22 -28.37
C PHE A 48 -4.18 -5.82 -27.94
N TYR A 49 -4.08 -5.15 -26.79
CA TYR A 49 -2.82 -4.68 -26.24
C TYR A 49 -2.64 -5.14 -24.80
N PRO A 50 -1.41 -5.24 -24.30
CA PRO A 50 -1.15 -5.66 -22.93
C PRO A 50 -1.69 -4.64 -21.92
N ILE A 51 -2.10 -5.13 -20.76
CA ILE A 51 -2.41 -4.30 -19.60
C ILE A 51 -1.15 -4.19 -18.74
N VAL A 52 -0.70 -2.97 -18.49
CA VAL A 52 0.44 -2.67 -17.63
C VAL A 52 -0.06 -1.93 -16.40
N SER A 53 0.18 -2.48 -15.22
CA SER A 53 -0.15 -1.82 -13.97
C SER A 53 1.06 -1.01 -13.50
N PRO A 54 0.93 0.31 -13.31
CA PRO A 54 2.01 1.12 -12.75
C PRO A 54 2.25 0.78 -11.28
N SER A 55 3.46 1.03 -10.80
CA SER A 55 3.73 1.04 -9.36
C SER A 55 3.15 2.30 -8.73
N TYR A 56 2.57 2.18 -7.55
CA TYR A 56 1.99 3.31 -6.81
C TYR A 56 2.14 3.10 -5.30
N ASP A 57 2.11 4.18 -4.55
CA ASP A 57 2.09 4.14 -3.08
C ASP A 57 0.63 3.99 -2.60
N SER A 58 0.26 2.80 -2.20
CA SER A 58 -1.11 2.50 -1.74
C SER A 58 -1.54 3.30 -0.50
N ALA A 59 -0.61 3.87 0.28
CA ALA A 59 -0.94 4.74 1.40
C ALA A 59 -1.49 6.09 0.92
N THR A 60 -0.96 6.63 -0.18
CA THR A 60 -1.23 7.98 -0.66
C THR A 60 -1.89 8.06 -2.02
N GLN A 61 -1.95 6.95 -2.74
CA GLN A 61 -2.44 6.87 -4.11
C GLN A 61 -3.42 5.71 -4.30
N HIS A 62 -4.18 5.75 -5.36
CA HIS A 62 -4.98 4.64 -5.85
C HIS A 62 -4.94 4.61 -7.38
N LEU A 63 -5.27 3.47 -7.96
CA LEU A 63 -5.42 3.34 -9.40
C LEU A 63 -6.82 3.80 -9.83
N GLY A 64 -6.88 4.56 -10.92
CA GLY A 64 -8.13 4.91 -11.59
C GLY A 64 -8.66 3.78 -12.47
N ASP A 65 -9.56 4.11 -13.36
CA ASP A 65 -10.10 3.16 -14.34
C ASP A 65 -9.07 2.84 -15.42
N LEU A 66 -9.18 1.65 -16.01
CA LEU A 66 -8.31 1.24 -17.09
C LEU A 66 -8.53 2.13 -18.31
N GLU A 67 -7.46 2.68 -18.86
CA GLU A 67 -7.48 3.55 -20.03
C GLU A 67 -6.43 3.15 -21.06
N TRP A 68 -6.60 3.64 -22.28
CA TRP A 68 -5.66 3.43 -23.38
C TRP A 68 -4.53 4.46 -23.33
N ASP A 69 -3.29 4.00 -23.30
CA ASP A 69 -2.08 4.81 -23.46
C ASP A 69 -1.53 4.60 -24.88
N GLY A 70 -1.86 5.54 -25.76
CA GLY A 70 -1.48 5.48 -27.18
C GLY A 70 0.02 5.71 -27.41
N ASP A 71 0.72 6.39 -26.52
CA ASP A 71 2.15 6.66 -26.67
C ASP A 71 2.97 5.38 -26.44
N ASN A 72 2.52 4.53 -25.52
CA ASN A 72 3.19 3.28 -25.17
C ASN A 72 2.53 2.03 -25.78
N ASN A 73 1.39 2.17 -26.46
CA ASN A 73 0.60 1.07 -27.02
C ASN A 73 0.24 0.01 -25.93
N VAL A 74 -0.27 0.47 -24.81
CA VAL A 74 -0.71 -0.38 -23.69
C VAL A 74 -2.02 0.14 -23.11
N PHE A 75 -2.76 -0.73 -22.41
CA PHE A 75 -3.76 -0.29 -21.46
C PHE A 75 -3.13 -0.14 -20.07
N THR A 76 -3.41 0.95 -19.40
CA THR A 76 -2.85 1.24 -18.07
C THR A 76 -3.89 1.84 -17.13
N TYR A 77 -3.55 1.92 -15.87
CA TYR A 77 -4.38 2.55 -14.85
C TYR A 77 -3.72 3.87 -14.44
N PRO A 78 -4.39 5.03 -14.56
CA PRO A 78 -3.82 6.27 -14.06
C PRO A 78 -3.61 6.19 -12.54
N VAL A 79 -2.46 6.69 -12.09
CA VAL A 79 -2.16 6.81 -10.65
C VAL A 79 -2.75 8.12 -10.15
N ILE A 80 -3.71 8.03 -9.24
CA ILE A 80 -4.45 9.17 -8.69
C ILE A 80 -4.07 9.36 -7.23
N ASP A 81 -3.67 10.57 -6.86
CA ASP A 81 -3.40 10.91 -5.47
C ASP A 81 -4.69 10.92 -4.65
N LYS A 82 -4.67 10.27 -3.49
CA LYS A 82 -5.79 10.30 -2.55
C LYS A 82 -5.98 11.70 -1.98
N THR A 83 -7.22 12.07 -1.77
CA THR A 83 -7.59 13.28 -1.04
C THR A 83 -8.08 12.91 0.35
N TRP A 84 -7.77 13.76 1.34
CA TRP A 84 -8.21 13.58 2.73
C TRP A 84 -9.04 14.77 3.16
N SER A 85 -10.22 14.53 3.71
CA SER A 85 -11.09 15.56 4.30
C SER A 85 -10.50 16.14 5.59
N GLN A 86 -9.73 15.32 6.32
CA GLN A 86 -9.06 15.69 7.57
C GLN A 86 -7.98 16.74 7.34
N THR A 87 -7.78 17.59 8.33
CA THR A 87 -6.67 18.54 8.40
C THR A 87 -5.35 17.82 8.71
N VAL A 88 -4.22 18.49 8.51
CA VAL A 88 -2.90 17.96 8.91
C VAL A 88 -2.86 17.68 10.41
N ALA A 89 -3.47 18.56 11.23
CA ALA A 89 -3.52 18.42 12.68
C ALA A 89 -4.26 17.15 13.10
N GLU A 90 -5.48 16.93 12.59
CA GLU A 90 -6.27 15.73 12.88
C GLU A 90 -5.58 14.43 12.44
N LEU A 91 -4.89 14.45 11.29
CA LEU A 91 -4.12 13.30 10.82
C LEU A 91 -2.94 13.00 11.75
N LYS A 92 -2.26 14.05 12.28
CA LYS A 92 -1.19 13.89 13.27
C LYS A 92 -1.73 13.31 14.57
N GLU A 93 -2.81 13.87 15.12
CA GLU A 93 -3.45 13.35 16.34
C GLU A 93 -3.77 11.87 16.23
N ASN A 94 -4.43 11.45 15.14
CA ASN A 94 -4.75 10.05 14.89
C ASN A 94 -3.50 9.17 14.79
N LYS A 95 -2.45 9.64 14.10
CA LYS A 95 -1.20 8.91 13.95
C LYS A 95 -0.48 8.76 15.29
N ILE A 96 -0.44 9.82 16.11
CA ILE A 96 0.16 9.82 17.45
C ILE A 96 -0.64 8.93 18.41
N ALA A 97 -1.97 8.95 18.34
CA ALA A 97 -2.80 8.05 19.14
C ALA A 97 -2.50 6.58 18.84
N ASN A 98 -2.36 6.23 17.56
CA ASN A 98 -1.97 4.88 17.13
C ASN A 98 -0.55 4.53 17.60
N LEU A 99 0.41 5.46 17.49
CA LEU A 99 1.77 5.29 18.01
C LEU A 99 1.75 4.98 19.51
N LYS A 100 1.08 5.80 20.31
CA LYS A 100 0.98 5.64 21.77
C LYS A 100 0.29 4.32 22.14
N SER A 101 -0.69 3.89 21.37
CA SER A 101 -1.34 2.58 21.56
C SER A 101 -0.36 1.42 21.35
N LEU A 102 0.50 1.48 20.33
CA LEU A 102 1.52 0.46 20.06
C LEU A 102 2.51 0.35 21.21
N TYR A 103 3.11 1.48 21.63
CA TYR A 103 4.06 1.50 22.74
C TYR A 103 3.41 1.15 24.09
N GLY A 104 2.13 1.56 24.29
CA GLY A 104 1.36 1.19 25.48
C GLY A 104 1.17 -0.31 25.60
N ARG A 105 0.83 -1.00 24.50
CA ARG A 105 0.74 -2.47 24.48
C ARG A 105 2.09 -3.11 24.85
N LYS A 106 3.19 -2.63 24.25
CA LYS A 106 4.52 -3.17 24.54
C LYS A 106 4.96 -2.93 25.98
N LEU A 107 4.65 -1.78 26.55
CA LEU A 107 4.91 -1.48 27.96
C LEU A 107 4.07 -2.36 28.90
N SER A 108 2.83 -2.70 28.53
CA SER A 108 1.93 -3.51 29.36
C SER A 108 2.45 -4.94 29.58
N GLU A 109 3.27 -5.48 28.67
CA GLU A 109 3.89 -6.80 28.81
C GLU A 109 4.75 -6.91 30.08
N THR A 110 5.24 -5.78 30.58
CA THR A 110 6.14 -5.70 31.75
C THR A 110 5.54 -4.96 32.94
N ASP A 111 4.26 -4.58 32.89
CA ASP A 111 3.61 -3.81 33.98
C ASP A 111 3.57 -4.57 35.30
N TRP A 112 3.47 -5.89 35.28
CA TRP A 112 3.48 -6.71 36.48
C TRP A 112 4.77 -6.54 37.30
N TYR A 113 5.93 -6.28 36.68
CA TYR A 113 7.18 -6.00 37.42
C TYR A 113 7.09 -4.69 38.21
N ILE A 114 6.42 -3.69 37.62
CA ILE A 114 6.24 -2.38 38.24
C ILE A 114 5.25 -2.47 39.42
N ILE A 115 4.18 -3.26 39.22
CA ILE A 115 3.20 -3.50 40.32
C ILE A 115 3.88 -4.19 41.51
N ARG A 116 4.68 -5.24 41.26
CA ARG A 116 5.43 -5.94 42.34
C ARG A 116 6.46 -5.04 43.02
N ALA A 117 7.03 -4.07 42.28
CA ALA A 117 7.95 -3.12 42.89
C ALA A 117 7.27 -2.24 43.96
N GLN A 118 5.97 -1.96 43.81
CA GLN A 118 5.17 -1.25 44.83
C GLN A 118 4.93 -2.11 46.06
N GLU A 119 5.00 -3.43 45.96
CA GLU A 119 4.92 -4.39 47.05
C GLU A 119 6.28 -4.64 47.72
N GLY A 120 7.33 -3.90 47.34
CA GLY A 120 8.68 -4.01 47.88
C GLY A 120 9.60 -5.02 47.17
N ILE A 121 9.18 -5.60 46.09
CA ILE A 121 9.98 -6.52 45.24
C ILE A 121 10.55 -5.74 44.09
N ALA A 122 11.83 -5.36 44.12
CA ALA A 122 12.46 -4.54 43.11
C ALA A 122 12.31 -5.15 41.70
N ALA A 123 11.95 -4.32 40.73
CA ALA A 123 11.95 -4.73 39.31
C ALA A 123 13.41 -4.93 38.84
N PRO A 124 13.68 -5.92 37.97
CA PRO A 124 14.98 -6.10 37.34
C PRO A 124 15.42 -4.82 36.58
N GLN A 125 16.70 -4.48 36.68
CA GLN A 125 17.22 -3.24 36.06
C GLN A 125 17.07 -3.21 34.54
N ASP A 126 17.28 -4.34 33.89
CA ASP A 126 17.09 -4.50 32.45
C ASP A 126 15.65 -4.18 31.97
N ILE A 127 14.66 -4.55 32.78
CA ILE A 127 13.25 -4.20 32.53
C ILE A 127 13.02 -2.69 32.67
N ILE A 128 13.61 -2.08 33.70
CA ILE A 128 13.50 -0.62 33.92
C ILE A 128 14.11 0.11 32.71
N ASP A 129 15.31 -0.29 32.30
CA ASP A 129 16.05 0.34 31.20
C ASP A 129 15.32 0.14 29.88
N ALA A 130 14.81 -1.06 29.59
CA ALA A 130 14.02 -1.34 28.38
C ALA A 130 12.75 -0.48 28.33
N ARG A 131 12.04 -0.33 29.45
CA ARG A 131 10.85 0.55 29.51
C ARG A 131 11.19 2.03 29.32
N ALA A 132 12.33 2.49 29.84
CA ALA A 132 12.81 3.85 29.62
C ALA A 132 13.14 4.09 28.13
N ALA A 133 13.82 3.13 27.49
CA ALA A 133 14.14 3.16 26.07
C ALA A 133 12.86 3.24 25.21
N LEU A 134 11.85 2.41 25.46
CA LEU A 134 10.56 2.43 24.75
C LEU A 134 9.85 3.79 24.87
N ARG A 135 9.88 4.43 26.05
CA ARG A 135 9.29 5.77 26.22
C ARG A 135 10.05 6.84 25.46
N THR A 136 11.38 6.79 25.47
CA THR A 136 12.24 7.72 24.72
C THR A 136 12.02 7.57 23.21
N GLU A 137 11.96 6.33 22.74
CA GLU A 137 11.69 6.07 21.31
C GLU A 137 10.30 6.56 20.91
N CYS A 138 9.27 6.29 21.71
CA CYS A 138 7.92 6.79 21.48
C CYS A 138 7.89 8.33 21.35
N ALA A 139 8.57 9.05 22.26
CA ALA A 139 8.66 10.50 22.22
C ALA A 139 9.37 10.99 20.94
N THR A 140 10.48 10.36 20.56
CA THR A 140 11.19 10.68 19.31
C THR A 140 10.29 10.49 18.09
N LYS A 141 9.54 9.40 18.02
CA LYS A 141 8.58 9.14 16.92
C LYS A 141 7.41 10.12 16.92
N GLU A 142 6.94 10.56 18.06
CA GLU A 142 5.93 11.61 18.20
C GLU A 142 6.45 12.94 17.61
N ASP A 143 7.70 13.32 17.92
CA ASP A 143 8.35 14.51 17.36
C ASP A 143 8.51 14.40 15.83
N GLU A 144 8.91 13.23 15.31
CA GLU A 144 9.01 12.99 13.87
C GLU A 144 7.65 13.18 13.15
N ILE A 145 6.53 12.73 13.76
CA ILE A 145 5.18 12.95 13.23
C ILE A 145 4.83 14.44 13.28
N ASN A 146 5.11 15.10 14.40
CA ASN A 146 4.84 16.52 14.59
C ASN A 146 5.61 17.42 13.62
N ALA A 147 6.79 17.01 13.19
CA ALA A 147 7.57 17.71 12.19
C ALA A 147 7.01 17.63 10.76
N LYS A 148 6.06 16.73 10.46
CA LYS A 148 5.46 16.63 9.12
C LYS A 148 4.56 17.84 8.85
N THR A 149 4.65 18.42 7.66
CA THR A 149 3.91 19.64 7.30
C THR A 149 2.78 19.40 6.29
N THR A 150 2.73 18.22 5.65
CA THR A 150 1.73 17.90 4.63
C THR A 150 0.93 16.66 4.99
N LYS A 151 -0.32 16.57 4.54
CA LYS A 151 -1.19 15.39 4.72
C LYS A 151 -0.51 14.12 4.21
N LYS A 152 0.08 14.18 3.01
CA LYS A 152 0.80 13.06 2.38
C LYS A 152 1.93 12.57 3.29
N ALA A 153 2.77 13.49 3.82
CA ALA A 153 3.88 13.13 4.68
C ALA A 153 3.45 12.50 6.02
N VAL A 154 2.31 12.92 6.59
CA VAL A 154 1.75 12.30 7.80
C VAL A 154 1.21 10.90 7.51
N VAL A 155 0.47 10.74 6.42
CA VAL A 155 -0.14 9.45 6.06
C VAL A 155 0.93 8.42 5.70
N SER A 156 1.94 8.80 4.91
CA SER A 156 3.06 7.92 4.52
C SER A 156 4.02 7.58 5.67
N TYR A 157 3.92 8.25 6.81
CA TYR A 157 4.78 7.92 7.94
C TYR A 157 4.47 6.52 8.47
N SER A 158 5.44 5.61 8.37
CA SER A 158 5.31 4.24 8.84
C SER A 158 5.52 4.18 10.36
N LEU A 159 4.56 3.60 11.08
CA LEU A 159 4.73 3.30 12.50
C LEU A 159 5.68 2.10 12.66
N PRO A 160 6.45 2.04 13.77
CA PRO A 160 7.33 0.90 14.03
C PRO A 160 6.53 -0.39 14.23
N ASN A 161 7.14 -1.51 13.86
CA ASN A 161 6.67 -2.83 14.30
C ASN A 161 7.39 -3.18 15.61
N LEU A 162 6.62 -3.42 16.67
CA LEU A 162 7.12 -3.74 18.03
C LEU A 162 6.84 -5.19 18.44
N ASP A 163 6.47 -6.04 17.48
CA ASP A 163 6.21 -7.48 17.71
C ASP A 163 7.51 -8.26 17.98
#